data_c960a9b0763f2dd24db259c224e3686c
#
_entry.id   c960a9b0763f2dd24db259c224e3686c
#
_cell.length_a   1.000
_cell.length_b   1.000
_cell.length_c   1.000
_cell.angle_alpha   90.00
_cell.angle_beta   90.00
_cell.angle_gamma   90.00
#
_symmetry.space_group_name_H-M   'P 1'
#
loop_
_entity.id
_entity.type
_entity.pdbx_description
1 polymer ?
#
loop_
_entity_poly.entity_id
_entity_poly.type
_entity_poly.pdbx_seq_one_letter_code
_entity_poly.pdbx_strand_id
1 'polypeptide(L)'
;MGSEMCIRDRAVRGKASGESAIKPEYTGDGLLVLEPTYKHLILMDAADWGGSVVLDDGLFLACESSLQHKAVMRSNLSSAVAGGEGLFNLSLNGSGIFCIESDCPKEELIEITLQNDVLKVDGNYAIAWSKSLDFTVERSGKSLIGSAASGEGLVNVYRGTGKVLMMPTAKMPNI
;
A
#
# COMPACT_ATOMS: atom_id res chain seq x y z
N MET A 1 -1.59 9.85 -29.04
CA MET A 1 -2.59 9.51 -28.01
C MET A 1 -2.05 10.06 -26.72
N GLY A 2 -2.63 11.18 -26.23
CA GLY A 2 -2.20 11.80 -24.99
C GLY A 2 -2.47 10.89 -23.82
N SER A 3 -1.46 10.61 -23.02
CA SER A 3 -1.63 9.91 -21.74
C SER A 3 -2.05 10.95 -20.71
N GLU A 4 -3.27 10.87 -20.24
CA GLU A 4 -3.72 11.69 -19.11
C GLU A 4 -3.26 11.01 -17.81
N MET A 5 -2.45 11.72 -17.04
CA MET A 5 -2.05 11.27 -15.71
C MET A 5 -2.85 12.04 -14.67
N CYS A 6 -3.65 11.33 -13.91
CA CYS A 6 -4.52 11.90 -12.90
C CYS A 6 -3.97 11.64 -11.51
N ILE A 7 -3.78 12.72 -10.77
CA ILE A 7 -3.58 12.67 -9.34
C ILE A 7 -4.71 13.51 -8.74
N ARG A 8 -5.87 12.89 -8.45
CA ARG A 8 -7.05 13.62 -8.00
C ARG A 8 -7.32 13.45 -6.52
N ASP A 9 -7.64 14.54 -5.85
CA ASP A 9 -7.97 14.58 -4.44
C ASP A 9 -9.42 14.96 -4.09
N ARG A 10 -9.82 14.46 -2.91
CA ARG A 10 -10.83 15.08 -2.07
C ARG A 10 -10.24 15.36 -0.70
N ALA A 11 -10.08 16.64 -0.38
CA ALA A 11 -9.35 17.25 0.74
C ALA A 11 -9.68 16.75 2.18
N VAL A 12 -10.60 15.82 2.40
CA VAL A 12 -11.05 15.42 3.74
C VAL A 12 -10.49 14.06 4.19
N ARG A 13 -10.00 13.22 3.27
CA ARG A 13 -9.59 11.85 3.56
C ARG A 13 -8.07 11.61 3.62
N GLY A 14 -7.27 12.48 3.05
CA GLY A 14 -5.81 12.34 3.02
C GLY A 14 -5.12 12.46 4.37
N LYS A 15 -5.70 13.20 5.33
CA LYS A 15 -5.15 13.29 6.70
C LYS A 15 -5.25 11.98 7.50
N ALA A 16 -6.12 11.06 7.10
CA ALA A 16 -6.34 9.81 7.81
C ALA A 16 -5.48 8.66 7.29
N SER A 17 -4.87 8.80 6.10
CA SER A 17 -4.06 7.77 5.45
C SER A 17 -2.56 8.12 5.36
N GLY A 18 -2.10 9.21 6.02
CA GLY A 18 -0.69 9.66 5.91
C GLY A 18 -0.31 10.22 4.53
N GLU A 19 -1.15 10.02 3.53
CA GLU A 19 -1.00 10.56 2.18
C GLU A 19 -1.39 12.03 2.15
N SER A 20 -0.75 12.83 1.27
CA SER A 20 -1.13 14.23 1.08
C SER A 20 -2.62 14.36 0.78
N ALA A 21 -3.29 15.25 1.51
CA ALA A 21 -4.73 15.48 1.36
C ALA A 21 -5.12 16.01 -0.02
N ILE A 22 -4.16 16.54 -0.79
CA ILE A 22 -4.36 17.11 -2.11
C ILE A 22 -3.42 16.43 -3.10
N LYS A 23 -4.00 15.69 -4.04
CA LYS A 23 -3.28 15.08 -5.16
C LYS A 23 -3.64 15.85 -6.42
N PRO A 24 -2.70 16.58 -7.02
CA PRO A 24 -2.97 17.36 -8.25
C PRO A 24 -3.25 16.41 -9.43
N GLU A 25 -4.12 16.85 -10.31
CA GLU A 25 -4.40 16.18 -11.58
C GLU A 25 -3.74 16.98 -12.71
N TYR A 26 -2.96 16.31 -13.53
CA TYR A 26 -2.28 16.89 -14.68
C TYR A 26 -2.88 16.31 -15.96
N THR A 27 -3.36 17.19 -16.85
CA THR A 27 -3.96 16.81 -18.14
C THR A 27 -3.30 17.60 -19.25
N GLY A 28 -3.08 16.97 -20.39
CA GLY A 28 -2.52 17.61 -21.60
C GLY A 28 -1.45 16.76 -22.28
N ASP A 29 -0.90 17.33 -23.35
CA ASP A 29 0.21 16.75 -24.11
C ASP A 29 1.49 17.48 -23.74
N GLY A 30 2.52 16.73 -23.30
CA GLY A 30 3.78 17.32 -22.91
C GLY A 30 4.61 16.42 -22.01
N LEU A 31 5.70 16.99 -21.47
CA LEU A 31 6.56 16.35 -20.49
C LEU A 31 6.25 16.90 -19.10
N LEU A 32 5.89 16.02 -18.18
CA LEU A 32 5.76 16.34 -16.76
C LEU A 32 7.02 15.88 -16.02
N VAL A 33 7.64 16.81 -15.29
CA VAL A 33 8.78 16.53 -14.41
C VAL A 33 8.31 16.76 -12.97
N LEU A 34 8.39 15.72 -12.15
CA LEU A 34 8.07 15.77 -10.72
C LEU A 34 9.32 16.04 -9.88
N GLU A 35 9.13 16.45 -8.63
CA GLU A 35 10.23 16.63 -7.69
C GLU A 35 10.99 15.32 -7.48
N PRO A 36 12.33 15.39 -7.28
CA PRO A 36 13.12 14.22 -6.97
C PRO A 36 12.75 13.66 -5.60
N THR A 37 12.80 12.34 -5.49
CA THR A 37 12.61 11.61 -4.23
C THR A 37 13.89 10.85 -3.90
N TYR A 38 14.07 10.50 -2.62
CA TYR A 38 15.19 9.65 -2.17
C TYR A 38 14.87 8.15 -2.26
N LYS A 39 13.74 7.80 -2.91
CA LYS A 39 13.23 6.44 -3.02
C LYS A 39 13.34 5.90 -4.44
N HIS A 40 13.24 4.60 -4.59
CA HIS A 40 13.15 3.93 -5.88
C HIS A 40 11.72 4.06 -6.43
N LEU A 41 11.61 4.56 -7.67
CA LEU A 41 10.33 4.69 -8.36
C LEU A 41 10.05 3.43 -9.15
N ILE A 42 8.94 2.77 -8.85
CA ILE A 42 8.57 1.50 -9.46
C ILE A 42 7.22 1.64 -10.15
N LEU A 43 7.24 1.45 -11.48
CA LEU A 43 6.01 1.40 -12.29
C LEU A 43 5.42 -0.01 -12.22
N MET A 44 4.11 -0.07 -12.00
CA MET A 44 3.32 -1.29 -11.88
C MET A 44 2.03 -1.17 -12.68
N ASP A 45 1.55 -2.29 -13.22
CA ASP A 45 0.26 -2.37 -13.89
C ASP A 45 -0.81 -2.96 -12.95
N ALA A 46 -1.94 -2.28 -12.82
CA ALA A 46 -3.05 -2.76 -12.00
C ALA A 46 -3.65 -4.08 -12.53
N ALA A 47 -3.49 -4.37 -13.83
CA ALA A 47 -3.93 -5.62 -14.43
C ALA A 47 -3.23 -6.83 -13.81
N ASP A 48 -1.93 -6.70 -13.45
CA ASP A 48 -1.15 -7.76 -12.79
C ASP A 48 -1.68 -8.12 -11.40
N TRP A 49 -2.55 -7.28 -10.84
CA TRP A 49 -3.18 -7.41 -9.51
C TRP A 49 -4.68 -7.75 -9.60
N GLY A 50 -5.15 -8.17 -10.77
CA GLY A 50 -6.57 -8.43 -11.01
C GLY A 50 -7.42 -7.16 -11.09
N GLY A 51 -6.81 -6.03 -11.47
CA GLY A 51 -7.48 -4.73 -11.61
C GLY A 51 -7.77 -4.01 -10.28
N SER A 52 -7.24 -4.53 -9.17
CA SER A 52 -7.44 -3.92 -7.85
C SER A 52 -6.29 -4.25 -6.90
N VAL A 53 -5.56 -3.21 -6.48
CA VAL A 53 -4.43 -3.32 -5.55
C VAL A 53 -4.66 -2.44 -4.33
N VAL A 54 -4.21 -2.90 -3.18
CA VAL A 54 -4.13 -2.12 -1.94
C VAL A 54 -2.67 -1.82 -1.67
N LEU A 55 -2.35 -0.57 -1.41
CA LEU A 55 -1.02 -0.07 -1.08
C LEU A 55 -0.95 0.30 0.39
N ASP A 56 0.15 -0.03 1.02
CA ASP A 56 0.46 0.45 2.37
C ASP A 56 0.71 1.96 2.37
N ASP A 57 0.60 2.57 3.54
CA ASP A 57 0.70 4.02 3.73
C ASP A 57 2.06 4.57 3.25
N GLY A 58 2.03 5.73 2.58
CA GLY A 58 3.22 6.45 2.11
C GLY A 58 3.91 5.86 0.87
N LEU A 59 3.34 4.85 0.21
CA LEU A 59 3.93 4.23 -0.99
C LEU A 59 3.50 4.85 -2.31
N PHE A 60 2.29 5.41 -2.36
CA PHE A 60 1.71 5.91 -3.59
C PHE A 60 2.37 7.22 -4.05
N LEU A 61 2.87 7.26 -5.27
CA LEU A 61 3.35 8.48 -5.92
C LEU A 61 2.33 9.03 -6.92
N ALA A 62 1.99 8.26 -7.94
CA ALA A 62 1.16 8.69 -9.05
C ALA A 62 0.44 7.52 -9.73
N CYS A 63 -0.63 7.80 -10.45
CA CYS A 63 -1.29 6.83 -11.31
C CYS A 63 -1.93 7.48 -12.52
N GLU A 64 -2.24 6.68 -13.53
CA GLU A 64 -3.06 7.10 -14.66
C GLU A 64 -4.49 7.42 -14.21
N SER A 65 -5.16 8.33 -14.91
CA SER A 65 -6.54 8.78 -14.64
C SER A 65 -7.60 7.68 -14.77
N SER A 66 -7.26 6.60 -15.48
CA SER A 66 -8.07 5.39 -15.61
C SER A 66 -8.20 4.61 -14.28
N LEU A 67 -7.31 4.86 -13.31
CA LEU A 67 -7.34 4.24 -12.00
C LEU A 67 -8.09 5.10 -10.99
N GLN A 68 -9.07 4.50 -10.36
CA GLN A 68 -9.80 5.12 -9.25
C GLN A 68 -9.12 4.79 -7.93
N HIS A 69 -8.75 5.82 -7.17
CA HIS A 69 -8.20 5.64 -5.83
C HIS A 69 -9.27 5.74 -4.75
N LYS A 70 -9.16 4.91 -3.71
CA LYS A 70 -10.11 4.85 -2.60
C LYS A 70 -9.39 4.51 -1.30
N ALA A 71 -9.66 5.27 -0.24
CA ALA A 71 -9.20 4.89 1.09
C ALA A 71 -9.96 3.64 1.57
N VAL A 72 -9.23 2.65 2.05
CA VAL A 72 -9.76 1.41 2.61
C VAL A 72 -9.34 1.36 4.08
N MET A 73 -10.31 1.22 4.97
CA MET A 73 -10.05 1.12 6.40
C MET A 73 -9.37 -0.22 6.72
N ARG A 74 -8.34 -0.20 7.54
CA ARG A 74 -7.75 -1.41 8.12
C ARG A 74 -8.81 -2.13 8.95
N SER A 75 -8.94 -3.43 8.79
CA SER A 75 -10.04 -4.23 9.36
C SER A 75 -10.06 -4.30 10.90
N ASN A 76 -8.98 -3.86 11.59
CA ASN A 76 -8.90 -3.87 13.05
C ASN A 76 -8.38 -2.53 13.60
N LEU A 77 -9.28 -1.78 14.23
CA LEU A 77 -8.99 -0.50 14.90
C LEU A 77 -7.90 -0.62 15.97
N SER A 78 -7.79 -1.79 16.62
CA SER A 78 -6.82 -2.05 17.67
C SER A 78 -5.37 -2.10 17.20
N SER A 79 -5.11 -2.52 15.96
CA SER A 79 -3.76 -2.56 15.38
C SER A 79 -3.25 -1.19 14.95
N ALA A 80 -4.15 -0.33 14.49
CA ALA A 80 -3.82 1.04 14.08
C ALA A 80 -3.44 1.93 15.27
N VAL A 81 -4.05 1.71 16.44
CA VAL A 81 -3.76 2.46 17.67
C VAL A 81 -2.45 1.99 18.33
N ALA A 82 -2.10 0.70 18.20
CA ALA A 82 -0.91 0.14 18.83
C ALA A 82 0.38 0.33 18.00
N GLY A 83 0.28 0.53 16.68
CA GLY A 83 1.44 0.55 15.77
C GLY A 83 1.88 1.94 15.29
N GLY A 84 1.16 3.02 15.62
CA GLY A 84 1.50 4.37 15.11
C GLY A 84 1.33 4.53 13.59
N GLU A 85 0.71 3.57 12.92
CA GLU A 85 0.47 3.55 11.49
C GLU A 85 -0.91 4.09 11.13
N GLY A 86 -1.07 4.61 9.91
CA GLY A 86 -2.32 5.17 9.42
C GLY A 86 -3.51 4.19 9.53
N LEU A 87 -4.69 4.75 9.79
CA LEU A 87 -5.95 3.97 9.90
C LEU A 87 -6.45 3.44 8.55
N PHE A 88 -5.89 3.93 7.46
CA PHE A 88 -6.37 3.66 6.10
C PHE A 88 -5.21 3.33 5.18
N ASN A 89 -5.44 2.37 4.31
CA ASN A 89 -4.62 2.06 3.16
C ASN A 89 -5.24 2.66 1.90
N LEU A 90 -4.45 2.83 0.85
CA LEU A 90 -4.94 3.29 -0.44
C LEU A 90 -5.27 2.09 -1.34
N SER A 91 -6.48 2.03 -1.88
CA SER A 91 -6.84 1.06 -2.92
C SER A 91 -6.92 1.75 -4.27
N LEU A 92 -6.23 1.20 -5.26
CA LEU A 92 -6.35 1.57 -6.67
C LEU A 92 -7.21 0.52 -7.38
N ASN A 93 -8.17 0.98 -8.19
CA ASN A 93 -9.13 0.11 -8.89
C ASN A 93 -9.26 0.56 -10.34
N GLY A 94 -9.22 -0.37 -11.26
CA GLY A 94 -9.32 -0.11 -12.69
C GLY A 94 -8.19 -0.75 -13.48
N SER A 95 -7.92 -0.21 -14.65
CA SER A 95 -6.88 -0.65 -15.57
C SER A 95 -5.96 0.53 -15.87
N GLY A 96 -4.66 0.35 -15.71
CA GLY A 96 -3.68 1.39 -15.96
C GLY A 96 -2.42 1.24 -15.10
N ILE A 97 -1.47 2.14 -15.33
CA ILE A 97 -0.17 2.15 -14.67
C ILE A 97 -0.23 3.04 -13.42
N PHE A 98 0.40 2.59 -12.37
CA PHE A 98 0.67 3.38 -11.18
C PHE A 98 2.15 3.30 -10.79
N CYS A 99 2.60 4.30 -10.05
CA CYS A 99 3.95 4.40 -9.55
C CYS A 99 3.95 4.38 -8.03
N ILE A 100 4.83 3.57 -7.47
CA ILE A 100 5.09 3.53 -6.03
C ILE A 100 6.50 4.02 -5.71
N GLU A 101 6.69 4.53 -4.51
CA GLU A 101 7.97 4.91 -3.91
C GLU A 101 8.41 3.82 -2.94
N SER A 102 9.51 3.12 -3.27
CA SER A 102 10.05 2.02 -2.46
C SER A 102 11.40 2.37 -1.85
N ASP A 103 11.65 1.93 -0.64
CA ASP A 103 12.97 2.08 0.02
C ASP A 103 14.01 1.08 -0.51
N CYS A 104 13.61 0.10 -1.32
CA CYS A 104 14.51 -0.80 -2.04
C CYS A 104 14.18 -0.89 -3.54
N PRO A 105 15.14 -1.28 -4.39
CA PRO A 105 14.93 -1.41 -5.82
C PRO A 105 13.95 -2.56 -6.13
N LYS A 106 13.35 -2.52 -7.32
CA LYS A 106 12.33 -3.48 -7.75
C LYS A 106 12.80 -4.94 -7.67
N GLU A 107 14.07 -5.17 -7.98
CA GLU A 107 14.71 -6.48 -8.05
C GLU A 107 14.85 -7.15 -6.67
N GLU A 108 14.78 -6.36 -5.60
CA GLU A 108 14.84 -6.86 -4.22
C GLU A 108 13.44 -7.09 -3.62
N LEU A 109 12.38 -6.61 -4.27
CA LEU A 109 11.02 -6.86 -3.82
C LEU A 109 10.64 -8.33 -4.01
N ILE A 110 9.96 -8.87 -3.01
CA ILE A 110 9.52 -10.28 -3.00
C ILE A 110 8.03 -10.33 -3.31
N GLU A 111 7.67 -10.89 -4.46
CA GLU A 111 6.27 -11.16 -4.82
C GLU A 111 5.88 -12.59 -4.43
N ILE A 112 4.82 -12.72 -3.65
CA ILE A 112 4.23 -14.03 -3.28
C ILE A 112 2.84 -14.11 -3.91
N THR A 113 2.60 -15.18 -4.67
CA THR A 113 1.28 -15.50 -5.23
C THR A 113 0.58 -16.53 -4.36
N LEU A 114 -0.62 -16.20 -3.90
CA LEU A 114 -1.50 -17.09 -3.13
C LEU A 114 -2.58 -17.69 -4.05
N GLN A 115 -2.86 -18.97 -3.91
CA GLN A 115 -3.89 -19.72 -4.63
C GLN A 115 -4.78 -20.44 -3.62
N ASN A 116 -5.81 -19.75 -3.12
CA ASN A 116 -6.65 -20.22 -2.02
C ASN A 116 -5.81 -20.63 -0.79
N ASP A 117 -4.87 -19.76 -0.44
CA ASP A 117 -3.84 -20.01 0.58
C ASP A 117 -3.82 -18.89 1.64
N VAL A 118 -2.96 -19.06 2.64
CA VAL A 118 -2.80 -18.14 3.77
C VAL A 118 -1.33 -17.76 3.94
N LEU A 119 -1.04 -16.47 3.87
CA LEU A 119 0.26 -15.90 4.21
C LEU A 119 0.15 -15.18 5.55
N LYS A 120 1.07 -15.46 6.47
CA LYS A 120 1.24 -14.72 7.73
C LYS A 120 2.58 -14.02 7.72
N VAL A 121 2.55 -12.71 7.95
CA VAL A 121 3.73 -11.85 7.93
C VAL A 121 3.84 -11.17 9.28
N ASP A 122 4.97 -11.37 9.97
CA ASP A 122 5.29 -10.64 11.18
C ASP A 122 5.85 -9.27 10.81
N GLY A 123 5.32 -8.22 11.42
CA GLY A 123 5.69 -6.84 11.10
C GLY A 123 5.13 -6.33 9.76
N ASN A 124 5.65 -5.19 9.29
CA ASN A 124 5.13 -4.41 8.16
C ASN A 124 5.93 -4.60 6.87
N TYR A 125 6.23 -5.83 6.52
CA TYR A 125 6.99 -6.14 5.31
C TYR A 125 6.15 -6.14 4.03
N ALA A 126 4.83 -6.39 4.15
CA ALA A 126 3.92 -6.35 3.01
C ALA A 126 3.57 -4.91 2.67
N ILE A 127 3.97 -4.47 1.48
CA ILE A 127 3.80 -3.10 1.00
C ILE A 127 2.63 -2.94 0.02
N ALA A 128 2.25 -4.00 -0.68
CA ALA A 128 1.10 -4.00 -1.57
C ALA A 128 0.47 -5.40 -1.64
N TRP A 129 -0.84 -5.48 -1.88
CA TRP A 129 -1.52 -6.76 -2.07
C TRP A 129 -2.78 -6.63 -2.93
N SER A 130 -3.15 -7.75 -3.57
CA SER A 130 -4.41 -7.82 -4.32
C SER A 130 -5.60 -7.59 -3.39
N LYS A 131 -6.53 -6.75 -3.80
CA LYS A 131 -7.74 -6.46 -3.03
C LYS A 131 -8.66 -7.67 -2.85
N SER A 132 -8.49 -8.70 -3.68
CA SER A 132 -9.18 -9.99 -3.56
C SER A 132 -8.78 -10.79 -2.31
N LEU A 133 -7.65 -10.46 -1.69
CA LEU A 133 -7.22 -11.10 -0.46
C LEU A 133 -7.97 -10.51 0.74
N ASP A 134 -8.42 -11.39 1.64
CA ASP A 134 -8.92 -10.99 2.95
C ASP A 134 -7.73 -10.69 3.87
N PHE A 135 -7.65 -9.43 4.29
CA PHE A 135 -6.57 -8.94 5.17
C PHE A 135 -7.08 -8.79 6.59
N THR A 136 -6.41 -9.47 7.53
CA THR A 136 -6.67 -9.36 8.97
C THR A 136 -5.37 -9.24 9.76
N VAL A 137 -5.46 -8.71 10.97
CA VAL A 137 -4.35 -8.70 11.93
C VAL A 137 -4.69 -9.65 13.05
N GLU A 138 -3.83 -10.65 13.29
CA GLU A 138 -4.02 -11.68 14.29
C GLU A 138 -2.90 -11.63 15.35
N ARG A 139 -3.14 -12.20 16.51
CA ARG A 139 -2.09 -12.39 17.51
C ARG A 139 -1.29 -13.67 17.20
N SER A 140 0.04 -13.58 17.28
CA SER A 140 0.94 -14.70 16.97
C SER A 140 1.02 -15.76 18.08
N GLY A 141 0.47 -15.51 19.28
CA GLY A 141 0.60 -16.45 20.41
C GLY A 141 -0.48 -16.32 21.48
N LYS A 142 -0.51 -17.31 22.38
CA LYS A 142 -1.48 -17.42 23.50
C LYS A 142 -1.14 -16.57 24.74
N SER A 143 -0.02 -15.85 24.76
CA SER A 143 0.39 -15.07 25.94
C SER A 143 -0.36 -13.75 26.02
N LEU A 144 -1.14 -13.58 27.07
CA LEU A 144 -1.97 -12.40 27.35
C LEU A 144 -1.23 -11.29 28.12
N ILE A 145 0.02 -11.50 28.50
CA ILE A 145 0.74 -10.58 29.41
C ILE A 145 1.92 -9.97 28.64
N GLY A 146 1.87 -8.70 28.33
CA GLY A 146 2.98 -7.90 27.83
C GLY A 146 2.90 -7.39 26.38
N SER A 147 2.15 -8.05 25.49
CA SER A 147 2.14 -7.69 24.05
C SER A 147 1.17 -6.57 23.67
N ALA A 148 0.34 -6.10 24.61
CA ALA A 148 -0.67 -5.08 24.30
C ALA A 148 -0.11 -3.65 24.21
N ALA A 149 1.08 -3.40 24.78
CA ALA A 149 1.66 -2.07 24.87
C ALA A 149 2.79 -1.82 23.85
N SER A 150 3.40 -2.87 23.27
CA SER A 150 4.57 -2.76 22.38
C SER A 150 4.28 -3.09 20.92
N GLY A 151 3.06 -3.56 20.57
CA GLY A 151 2.76 -4.04 19.22
C GLY A 151 3.42 -5.38 18.87
N GLU A 152 4.22 -5.95 19.77
CA GLU A 152 4.84 -7.25 19.59
C GLU A 152 3.81 -8.39 19.63
N GLY A 153 3.97 -9.36 18.73
CA GLY A 153 3.08 -10.51 18.65
C GLY A 153 1.82 -10.32 17.81
N LEU A 154 1.75 -9.28 16.99
CA LEU A 154 0.74 -9.13 15.96
C LEU A 154 1.30 -9.56 14.61
N VAL A 155 0.54 -10.35 13.85
CA VAL A 155 0.87 -10.79 12.51
C VAL A 155 -0.19 -10.33 11.52
N ASN A 156 0.26 -9.82 10.40
CA ASN A 156 -0.57 -9.52 9.24
C ASN A 156 -0.91 -10.82 8.52
N VAL A 157 -2.16 -11.06 8.25
CA VAL A 157 -2.65 -12.30 7.64
C VAL A 157 -3.42 -11.99 6.37
N TYR A 158 -2.99 -12.60 5.28
CA TYR A 158 -3.57 -12.49 3.94
C TYR A 158 -4.14 -13.84 3.54
N ARG A 159 -5.43 -13.91 3.20
CA ARG A 159 -6.12 -15.16 2.83
C ARG A 159 -6.78 -15.05 1.48
N GLY A 160 -6.72 -16.13 0.69
CA GLY A 160 -7.44 -16.24 -0.56
C GLY A 160 -6.54 -16.42 -1.77
N THR A 161 -6.97 -15.86 -2.90
CA THR A 161 -6.25 -15.92 -4.18
C THR A 161 -5.86 -14.51 -4.62
N GLY A 162 -4.56 -14.28 -4.85
CA GLY A 162 -4.02 -12.98 -5.20
C GLY A 162 -2.53 -12.91 -4.96
N LYS A 163 -1.99 -11.69 -4.97
CA LYS A 163 -0.56 -11.43 -4.80
C LYS A 163 -0.31 -10.57 -3.57
N VAL A 164 0.84 -10.77 -2.94
CA VAL A 164 1.39 -9.91 -1.89
C VAL A 164 2.80 -9.51 -2.28
N LEU A 165 3.09 -8.22 -2.28
CA LEU A 165 4.42 -7.67 -2.50
C LEU A 165 5.03 -7.31 -1.16
N MET A 166 6.23 -7.79 -0.90
CA MET A 166 6.94 -7.54 0.33
C MET A 166 8.26 -6.84 0.07
N MET A 167 8.63 -5.97 0.99
CA MET A 167 9.92 -5.30 1.02
C MET A 167 10.79 -5.96 2.10
N PRO A 168 11.98 -6.50 1.74
CA PRO A 168 12.82 -7.26 2.69
C PRO A 168 13.56 -6.37 3.69
N THR A 169 13.53 -5.05 3.49
CA THR A 169 14.20 -4.08 4.36
C THR A 169 13.18 -3.31 5.19
N ALA A 170 13.52 -2.99 6.42
CA ALA A 170 12.70 -2.10 7.24
C ALA A 170 12.66 -0.69 6.62
N LYS A 171 11.50 -0.03 6.72
CA LYS A 171 11.40 1.39 6.34
C LYS A 171 12.43 2.20 7.11
N MET A 172 13.16 3.08 6.41
CA MET A 172 14.06 3.99 7.11
C MET A 172 13.23 4.92 8.00
N PRO A 173 13.65 5.14 9.26
CA PRO A 173 12.99 6.13 10.11
C PRO A 173 13.03 7.48 9.39
N ASN A 174 11.92 8.21 9.40
CA ASN A 174 11.90 9.58 8.93
C ASN A 174 12.88 10.39 9.78
N ILE A 175 13.96 10.86 9.16
CA ILE A 175 14.96 11.73 9.77
C ILE A 175 14.43 13.17 9.74
#